data_78fd4a60abf56d1d8a5683a5a58d82bd
#
_entry.id   78fd4a60abf56d1d8a5683a5a58d82bd
#
_cell.length_a   1.000
_cell.length_b   1.000
_cell.length_c   1.000
_cell.angle_alpha   90.00
_cell.angle_beta   90.00
_cell.angle_gamma   90.00
#
_symmetry.space_group_name_H-M   'P 1'
#
loop_
_entity.id
_entity.type
_entity.pdbx_description
1 polymer ?
#
loop_
_entity_poly.entity_id
_entity_poly.type
_entity_poly.pdbx_seq_one_letter_code
_entity_poly.pdbx_strand_id
1 'polypeptide(L)'
;MKVGPSVIVCWTSNGNLESGGSDQLQDGPMPGQKFGAFNDLVEMTPEPLRPVTIRLKELLLSVDPDACIVVRLGDRAATFGIGPKKMSEGYCYILPYKNWVNLGFYRGVDISNPDKLLEGTGSRMRHIKVRSIEECDNPRLVAMIREALEERKAALGVA
;
A
#
# COMPACT_ATOMS: atom_id res chain seq x y z
N MET A 1 17.21 8.96 17.24
CA MET A 1 16.73 9.02 17.05
C MET A 1 16.14 9.02 16.77
N LYS A 2 15.69 9.05 16.92
CA LYS A 2 15.00 9.06 16.77
C LYS A 2 14.36 9.12 16.30
N VAL A 3 14.10 9.08 16.02
CA VAL A 3 13.45 9.10 15.51
C VAL A 3 12.54 9.22 15.56
N GLY A 4 12.51 9.40 15.70
CA GLY A 4 11.38 9.89 15.69
C GLY A 4 10.31 9.06 15.48
N PRO A 5 9.42 9.47 15.63
CA PRO A 5 8.32 8.77 15.59
C PRO A 5 7.96 8.38 14.28
N SER A 6 8.68 8.54 13.44
CA SER A 6 8.33 8.12 12.26
C SER A 6 8.16 6.75 12.26
N VAL A 7 7.11 6.24 12.36
CA VAL A 7 6.93 4.90 12.43
C VAL A 7 6.84 4.35 11.08
N ILE A 8 7.87 3.83 10.60
CA ILE A 8 7.90 3.10 9.37
C ILE A 8 7.72 1.67 9.79
N VAL A 9 6.68 1.06 9.34
CA VAL A 9 6.35 -0.27 9.77
C VAL A 9 6.55 -1.22 8.62
N CYS A 10 7.46 -2.12 8.78
CA CYS A 10 7.66 -3.18 7.80
C CYS A 10 7.18 -4.48 8.44
N TRP A 11 6.35 -5.18 7.75
CA TRP A 11 5.82 -6.43 8.25
C TRP A 11 6.56 -7.58 7.62
N THR A 12 6.86 -8.56 8.44
CA THR A 12 7.48 -9.78 7.92
C THR A 12 6.39 -10.74 7.50
N SER A 13 6.80 -11.79 6.88
CA SER A 13 5.86 -12.80 6.46
C SER A 13 5.15 -13.44 7.64
N ASN A 14 5.69 -13.30 8.84
CA ASN A 14 5.03 -13.84 10.00
C ASN A 14 4.03 -12.86 10.56
N GLY A 15 3.87 -11.72 9.94
CA GLY A 15 2.94 -10.76 10.45
C GLY A 15 3.47 -9.93 11.60
N ASN A 16 4.71 -10.14 11.96
CA ASN A 16 5.26 -9.40 13.07
C ASN A 16 5.69 -8.02 12.65
N LEU A 17 5.54 -7.11 13.56
CA LEU A 17 5.93 -5.76 13.32
C LEU A 17 7.40 -5.62 13.61
N GLU A 18 8.12 -5.15 12.63
CA GLU A 18 9.53 -5.01 12.80
C GLU A 18 9.86 -3.61 13.14
N SER A 19 9.26 -2.99 14.02
CA SER A 19 9.64 -1.70 14.37
C SER A 19 10.21 -1.77 15.66
N GLY A 20 11.03 -1.40 16.07
CA GLY A 20 11.54 -1.48 17.33
C GLY A 20 10.70 -0.90 18.37
N GLY A 21 9.74 -0.47 18.20
CA GLY A 21 9.05 0.16 19.12
C GLY A 21 8.38 -0.44 20.11
N SER A 22 8.17 -0.14 21.03
CA SER A 22 7.62 -0.85 21.90
C SER A 22 6.41 -0.35 22.16
N ASP A 23 5.90 0.17 21.97
CA ASP A 23 4.86 0.49 22.37
C ASP A 23 3.95 0.67 21.98
N GLN A 24 3.51 0.59 21.63
CA GLN A 24 2.73 0.55 21.40
C GLN A 24 1.63 0.70 21.69
N LEU A 25 0.98 0.64 21.89
CA LEU A 25 -0.08 0.85 22.42
C LEU A 25 -0.79 1.95 21.98
N GLN A 26 -0.65 2.64 20.99
CA GLN A 26 -1.31 3.66 20.64
C GLN A 26 -2.56 3.39 20.09
N ASP A 27 -3.61 3.98 20.30
CA ASP A 27 -4.91 3.73 19.85
C ASP A 27 -5.28 4.48 18.63
N GLY A 28 -4.59 5.30 18.12
CA GLY A 28 -4.89 6.03 16.89
C GLY A 28 -3.84 7.06 16.66
N PRO A 29 -3.85 7.73 15.52
CA PRO A 29 -2.79 8.69 15.26
C PRO A 29 -2.92 9.89 16.17
N MET A 30 -1.81 10.34 16.66
CA MET A 30 -1.79 11.55 17.47
C MET A 30 -1.99 12.74 16.56
N PRO A 31 -2.54 13.82 17.06
CA PRO A 31 -2.67 15.02 16.27
C PRO A 31 -1.32 15.44 15.72
N GLY A 32 -1.27 15.72 14.45
CA GLY A 32 -0.02 16.12 13.81
C GLY A 32 0.90 14.97 13.46
N GLN A 33 0.55 13.74 13.79
CA GLN A 33 1.39 12.61 13.48
C GLN A 33 1.42 12.37 11.98
N LYS A 34 2.60 12.22 11.43
CA LYS A 34 2.77 12.09 10.01
C LYS A 34 2.59 10.65 9.53
N PHE A 35 3.05 9.71 10.32
CA PHE A 35 2.97 8.30 9.97
C PHE A 35 2.08 7.56 10.96
N GLY A 36 1.51 6.46 10.53
CA GLY A 36 0.65 5.67 11.39
C GLY A 36 0.70 4.21 11.04
N ALA A 37 -0.21 3.46 11.63
CA ALA A 37 -0.36 2.04 11.35
C ALA A 37 -1.43 1.86 10.28
N PHE A 38 -1.46 0.69 9.66
CA PHE A 38 -2.46 0.43 8.63
C PHE A 38 -3.88 0.56 9.20
N ASN A 39 -4.07 0.17 10.45
CA ASN A 39 -5.39 0.29 11.06
C ASN A 39 -5.87 1.74 11.13
N ASP A 40 -4.95 2.68 11.25
CA ASP A 40 -5.33 4.10 11.22
C ASP A 40 -5.93 4.45 9.85
N LEU A 41 -5.38 3.89 8.78
CA LEU A 41 -5.92 4.13 7.46
C LEU A 41 -7.29 3.49 7.31
N VAL A 42 -7.48 2.30 7.89
CA VAL A 42 -8.78 1.64 7.86
C VAL A 42 -9.82 2.52 8.55
N GLU A 43 -9.46 3.09 9.69
CA GLU A 43 -10.39 3.95 10.41
C GLU A 43 -10.70 5.24 9.65
N MET A 44 -9.78 5.72 8.84
CA MET A 44 -10.00 6.90 8.01
C MET A 44 -10.81 6.56 6.76
N THR A 45 -10.98 5.30 6.45
CA THR A 45 -11.72 4.86 5.28
C THR A 45 -13.22 4.90 5.57
N PRO A 46 -14.06 5.37 4.63
CA PRO A 46 -15.51 5.30 4.82
C PRO A 46 -15.92 3.88 5.14
N GLU A 47 -16.82 3.74 6.09
CA GLU A 47 -17.17 2.44 6.65
C GLU A 47 -17.49 1.37 5.60
N PRO A 48 -18.29 1.66 4.58
CA PRO A 48 -18.60 0.62 3.58
C PRO A 48 -17.38 0.14 2.80
N LEU A 49 -16.31 0.92 2.76
CA LEU A 49 -15.12 0.56 2.00
C LEU A 49 -14.00 -0.04 2.86
N ARG A 50 -14.22 -0.12 4.17
CA ARG A 50 -13.19 -0.69 5.05
C ARG A 50 -12.83 -2.12 4.70
N PRO A 51 -13.80 -3.00 4.38
CA PRO A 51 -13.44 -4.35 3.98
C PRO A 51 -12.61 -4.38 2.71
N VAL A 52 -12.87 -3.46 1.78
CA VAL A 52 -12.09 -3.38 0.55
C VAL A 52 -10.65 -3.00 0.84
N THR A 53 -10.45 -2.01 1.71
CA THR A 53 -9.12 -1.57 2.09
C THR A 53 -8.34 -2.70 2.75
N ILE A 54 -8.99 -3.45 3.64
CA ILE A 54 -8.36 -4.57 4.31
C ILE A 54 -8.04 -5.68 3.32
N ARG A 55 -8.98 -5.97 2.42
CA ARG A 55 -8.78 -7.04 1.45
C ARG A 55 -7.63 -6.73 0.50
N LEU A 56 -7.48 -5.46 0.11
CA LEU A 56 -6.37 -5.08 -0.75
C LEU A 56 -5.03 -5.26 -0.05
N LYS A 57 -4.97 -4.96 1.24
CA LYS A 57 -3.74 -5.21 2.00
C LYS A 57 -3.42 -6.70 2.00
N GLU A 58 -4.42 -7.54 2.23
CA GLU A 58 -4.21 -8.97 2.24
C GLU A 58 -3.73 -9.47 0.88
N LEU A 59 -4.28 -8.90 -0.18
CA LEU A 59 -3.89 -9.27 -1.52
C LEU A 59 -2.43 -8.90 -1.78
N LEU A 60 -2.03 -7.71 -1.39
CA LEU A 60 -0.65 -7.27 -1.56
C LEU A 60 0.30 -8.14 -0.76
N LEU A 61 -0.06 -8.48 0.47
CA LEU A 61 0.80 -9.32 1.30
C LEU A 61 0.83 -10.77 0.84
N SER A 62 -0.18 -11.21 0.09
CA SER A 62 -0.13 -12.55 -0.48
C SER A 62 0.90 -12.64 -1.59
N VAL A 63 1.16 -11.52 -2.27
CA VAL A 63 2.16 -11.47 -3.32
C VAL A 63 3.54 -11.19 -2.75
N ASP A 64 3.60 -10.30 -1.77
CA ASP A 64 4.87 -9.89 -1.17
C ASP A 64 4.73 -9.87 0.34
N PRO A 65 4.92 -11.01 1.00
CA PRO A 65 4.79 -11.09 2.46
C PRO A 65 5.78 -10.21 3.21
N ASP A 66 6.88 -9.82 2.56
CA ASP A 66 7.91 -9.01 3.19
C ASP A 66 7.80 -7.53 2.84
N ALA A 67 6.67 -7.11 2.29
CA ALA A 67 6.50 -5.72 1.88
C ALA A 67 6.71 -4.76 3.05
N CYS A 68 7.43 -3.69 2.77
CA CYS A 68 7.55 -2.61 3.73
C CYS A 68 6.34 -1.70 3.57
N ILE A 69 5.55 -1.59 4.62
CA ILE A 69 4.32 -0.81 4.58
C ILE A 69 4.53 0.49 5.32
N VAL A 70 4.34 1.60 4.63
CA VAL A 70 4.45 2.92 5.24
C VAL A 70 3.12 3.63 5.09
N VAL A 71 2.47 3.93 6.20
CA VAL A 71 1.18 4.62 6.19
C VAL A 71 1.44 6.09 6.44
N ARG A 72 1.09 6.92 5.47
CA ARG A 72 1.24 8.37 5.59
C ARG A 72 -0.12 8.98 5.80
N LEU A 73 -0.32 9.48 7.00
CA LEU A 73 -1.65 9.97 7.39
C LEU A 73 -2.05 11.22 6.60
N GLY A 74 -1.09 12.07 6.28
CA GLY A 74 -1.37 13.25 5.49
C GLY A 74 -1.80 12.92 4.08
N ASP A 75 -1.22 11.87 3.51
CA ASP A 75 -1.59 11.41 2.18
C ASP A 75 -2.84 10.54 2.23
N ARG A 76 -3.23 10.08 3.40
CA ARG A 76 -4.32 9.13 3.63
C ARG A 76 -4.09 7.88 2.81
N ALA A 77 -2.86 7.42 2.76
CA ALA A 77 -2.49 6.30 1.91
C ALA A 77 -1.46 5.41 2.57
N ALA A 78 -1.46 4.15 2.19
CA ALA A 78 -0.43 3.19 2.59
C ALA A 78 0.38 2.82 1.37
N THR A 79 1.70 2.92 1.48
CA THR A 79 2.64 2.55 0.42
C THR A 79 3.21 1.17 0.74
N PHE A 80 3.24 0.32 -0.27
CA PHE A 80 3.85 -1.00 -0.18
C PHE A 80 5.09 -0.97 -1.06
N GLY A 81 6.23 -1.34 -0.50
CA GLY A 81 7.48 -1.22 -1.24
C GLY A 81 8.54 -2.21 -0.80
N ILE A 82 9.65 -2.17 -1.52
CA ILE A 82 10.85 -2.92 -1.15
C ILE A 82 11.46 -2.29 0.09
N GLY A 83 11.31 -1.01 0.24
CA GLY A 83 11.76 -0.26 1.40
C GLY A 83 10.86 0.94 1.61
N PRO A 84 11.20 1.82 2.55
CA PRO A 84 10.29 2.88 2.97
C PRO A 84 10.22 4.10 2.05
N LYS A 85 11.09 4.20 1.08
CA LYS A 85 11.12 5.39 0.23
C LYS A 85 10.03 5.33 -0.82
N LYS A 86 9.09 6.27 -0.72
CA LYS A 86 7.88 6.25 -1.51
C LYS A 86 8.12 6.18 -3.02
N MET A 87 8.92 7.07 -3.53
CA MET A 87 9.04 7.19 -4.98
C MET A 87 10.08 6.27 -5.60
N SER A 88 11.04 5.83 -4.83
CA SER A 88 12.09 4.99 -5.36
C SER A 88 11.92 3.51 -5.02
N GLU A 89 11.31 3.22 -3.88
CA GLU A 89 11.18 1.85 -3.42
C GLU A 89 9.73 1.35 -3.39
N GLY A 90 8.76 2.24 -3.42
CA GLY A 90 7.36 1.84 -3.42
C GLY A 90 6.94 1.31 -4.78
N TYR A 91 6.11 0.27 -4.77
CA TYR A 91 5.57 -0.25 -6.03
C TYR A 91 4.06 -0.11 -6.10
N CYS A 92 3.37 -0.21 -4.97
CA CYS A 92 1.92 -0.07 -4.94
C CYS A 92 1.48 0.80 -3.78
N TYR A 93 0.27 1.33 -3.85
CA TYR A 93 -0.30 2.04 -2.73
C TYR A 93 -1.81 1.79 -2.66
N ILE A 94 -2.36 1.96 -1.47
CA ILE A 94 -3.80 1.89 -1.23
C ILE A 94 -4.22 3.28 -0.78
N LEU A 95 -5.18 3.86 -1.48
CA LEU A 95 -5.66 5.21 -1.18
C LEU A 95 -7.18 5.23 -1.23
N PRO A 96 -7.85 5.19 -0.06
CA PRO A 96 -9.30 5.21 -0.03
C PRO A 96 -9.87 6.58 -0.38
N TYR A 97 -10.93 6.56 -1.15
CA TYR A 97 -11.71 7.74 -1.46
C TYR A 97 -13.10 7.56 -0.89
N LYS A 98 -14.01 8.45 -1.24
CA LYS A 98 -15.35 8.41 -0.69
C LYS A 98 -16.14 7.20 -1.20
N ASN A 99 -16.01 6.89 -2.48
CA ASN A 99 -16.83 5.86 -3.12
C ASN A 99 -16.05 4.68 -3.67
N TRP A 100 -14.75 4.70 -3.55
CA TRP A 100 -13.91 3.59 -4.00
C TRP A 100 -12.56 3.67 -3.32
N VAL A 101 -11.77 2.61 -3.46
CA VAL A 101 -10.41 2.59 -2.96
C VAL A 101 -9.50 2.45 -4.17
N ASN A 102 -8.50 3.32 -4.28
CA ASN A 102 -7.52 3.18 -5.34
C ASN A 102 -6.47 2.15 -4.95
N LEU A 103 -6.25 1.19 -5.83
CA LEU A 103 -5.06 0.36 -5.78
C LEU A 103 -4.13 0.98 -6.82
N GLY A 104 -3.09 1.64 -6.37
CA GLY A 104 -2.22 2.40 -7.26
C GLY A 104 -0.89 1.73 -7.50
N PHE A 105 -0.28 2.07 -8.62
CA PHE A 105 1.01 1.55 -9.02
C PHE A 105 1.89 2.74 -9.36
N TYR A 106 3.01 2.87 -8.65
CA TYR A 106 3.89 4.02 -8.84
C TYR A 106 4.51 4.04 -10.24
N ARG A 107 4.68 2.87 -10.84
CA ARG A 107 5.17 2.77 -12.21
C ARG A 107 4.13 2.10 -13.09
N GLY A 108 2.90 2.56 -12.97
CA GLY A 108 1.78 1.93 -13.67
C GLY A 108 1.92 1.93 -15.17
N VAL A 109 2.65 2.90 -15.75
CA VAL A 109 2.84 2.93 -17.19
C VAL A 109 3.67 1.75 -17.67
N ASP A 110 4.43 1.12 -16.79
CA ASP A 110 5.27 -0.01 -17.16
C ASP A 110 4.61 -1.36 -16.93
N ILE A 111 3.36 -1.36 -16.53
CA ILE A 111 2.64 -2.59 -16.21
C ILE A 111 1.66 -2.93 -17.32
N SER A 112 1.57 -4.21 -17.65
CA SER A 112 0.65 -4.68 -18.67
C SER A 112 -0.79 -4.34 -18.31
N ASN A 113 -1.53 -3.83 -19.26
CA ASN A 113 -2.89 -3.38 -19.02
C ASN A 113 -3.82 -3.88 -20.14
N PRO A 114 -3.85 -5.20 -20.37
CA PRO A 114 -4.64 -5.73 -21.49
C PRO A 114 -6.13 -5.50 -21.33
N ASP A 115 -6.63 -5.45 -20.11
CA ASP A 115 -8.05 -5.26 -19.86
C ASP A 115 -8.41 -3.79 -19.63
N LYS A 116 -7.44 -2.92 -19.79
CA LYS A 116 -7.64 -1.48 -19.66
C LYS A 116 -8.22 -1.10 -18.30
N LEU A 117 -7.76 -1.78 -17.25
CA LEU A 117 -8.21 -1.49 -15.89
C LEU A 117 -7.52 -0.27 -15.30
N LEU A 118 -6.33 0.05 -15.78
CA LEU A 118 -5.55 1.14 -15.20
C LEU A 118 -6.05 2.50 -15.70
N GLU A 119 -6.20 3.42 -14.76
CA GLU A 119 -6.63 4.79 -15.03
C GLU A 119 -5.54 5.75 -14.60
N GLY A 120 -5.58 6.93 -15.16
CA GLY A 120 -4.66 7.99 -14.79
C GLY A 120 -3.98 8.59 -16.00
N THR A 121 -3.50 9.83 -15.84
CA THR A 121 -2.89 10.55 -16.95
C THR A 121 -1.49 11.04 -16.62
N GLY A 122 -0.98 10.71 -15.44
CA GLY A 122 0.35 11.14 -15.04
C GLY A 122 1.43 10.45 -15.85
N SER A 123 2.66 10.90 -15.70
CA SER A 123 3.76 10.36 -16.47
C SER A 123 4.14 8.94 -16.08
N ARG A 124 3.84 8.53 -14.85
CA ARG A 124 4.24 7.21 -14.37
C ARG A 124 3.14 6.46 -13.65
N MET A 125 2.38 7.14 -12.83
CA MET A 125 1.44 6.49 -11.92
C MET A 125 0.14 6.13 -12.61
N ARG A 126 -0.40 4.98 -12.24
CA ARG A 126 -1.72 4.56 -12.67
C ARG A 126 -2.42 3.90 -11.49
N HIS A 127 -3.72 3.77 -11.55
CA HIS A 127 -4.48 3.16 -10.47
C HIS A 127 -5.69 2.42 -10.99
N ILE A 128 -6.21 1.54 -10.15
CA ILE A 128 -7.45 0.83 -10.41
C ILE A 128 -8.40 1.24 -9.30
N LYS A 129 -9.63 1.59 -9.65
CA LYS A 129 -10.66 1.92 -8.67
C LYS A 129 -11.36 0.63 -8.27
N VAL A 130 -11.31 0.31 -6.99
CA VAL A 130 -11.90 -0.91 -6.46
C VAL A 130 -13.07 -0.52 -5.58
N ARG A 131 -14.25 -0.99 -5.89
CA ARG A 131 -15.48 -0.58 -5.20
C ARG A 131 -16.07 -1.66 -4.33
N SER A 132 -15.64 -2.90 -4.49
CA SER A 132 -16.23 -4.01 -3.75
C SER A 132 -15.20 -5.08 -3.50
N ILE A 133 -15.52 -5.97 -2.56
CA ILE A 133 -14.64 -7.10 -2.28
C ILE A 133 -14.56 -8.02 -3.50
N GLU A 134 -15.67 -8.17 -4.21
CA GLU A 134 -15.66 -9.00 -5.41
C GLU A 134 -14.65 -8.51 -6.44
N GLU A 135 -14.49 -7.20 -6.56
CA GLU A 135 -13.50 -6.67 -7.49
C GLU A 135 -12.07 -6.99 -7.04
N CYS A 136 -11.88 -7.17 -5.74
CA CYS A 136 -10.56 -7.55 -5.24
C CYS A 136 -10.18 -8.97 -5.67
N ASP A 137 -11.16 -9.79 -6.01
CA ASP A 137 -10.89 -11.17 -6.37
C ASP A 137 -10.52 -11.35 -7.84
N ASN A 138 -10.45 -10.27 -8.59
CA ASN A 138 -10.04 -10.35 -9.99
C ASN A 138 -8.57 -10.80 -10.04
N PRO A 139 -8.29 -11.95 -10.66
CA PRO A 139 -6.92 -12.46 -10.70
C PRO A 139 -5.95 -11.53 -11.42
N ARG A 140 -6.47 -10.62 -12.23
CA ARG A 140 -5.63 -9.63 -12.88
C ARG A 140 -4.90 -8.76 -11.87
N LEU A 141 -5.56 -8.48 -10.72
CA LEU A 141 -4.93 -7.64 -9.71
C LEU A 141 -3.67 -8.28 -9.15
N VAL A 142 -3.71 -9.57 -8.86
CA VAL A 142 -2.54 -10.28 -8.35
C VAL A 142 -1.42 -10.25 -9.39
N ALA A 143 -1.77 -10.48 -10.66
CA ALA A 143 -0.78 -10.47 -11.73
C ALA A 143 -0.12 -9.11 -11.85
N MET A 144 -0.89 -8.04 -11.74
CA MET A 144 -0.36 -6.68 -11.87
C MET A 144 0.50 -6.30 -10.67
N ILE A 145 0.10 -6.73 -9.48
CA ILE A 145 0.91 -6.48 -8.27
C ILE A 145 2.24 -7.19 -8.39
N ARG A 146 2.23 -8.44 -8.86
CA ARG A 146 3.46 -9.20 -9.02
C ARG A 146 4.37 -8.54 -10.04
N GLU A 147 3.79 -8.06 -11.14
CA GLU A 147 4.56 -7.37 -12.17
C GLU A 147 5.19 -6.10 -11.62
N ALA A 148 4.43 -5.35 -10.81
CA ALA A 148 4.95 -4.12 -10.20
C ALA A 148 6.10 -4.42 -9.24
N LEU A 149 5.97 -5.48 -8.47
CA LEU A 149 7.02 -5.89 -7.55
C LEU A 149 8.28 -6.29 -8.30
N GLU A 150 8.13 -7.06 -9.37
CA GLU A 150 9.28 -7.50 -10.16
C GLU A 150 9.97 -6.31 -10.82
N GLU A 151 9.20 -5.36 -11.29
CA GLU A 151 9.77 -4.16 -11.91
C GLU A 151 10.62 -3.40 -10.89
N ARG A 152 10.10 -3.27 -9.66
CA ARG A 152 10.85 -2.53 -8.65
C ARG A 152 12.10 -3.27 -8.23
N LYS A 153 12.02 -4.58 -8.09
CA LYS A 153 13.19 -5.37 -7.73
C LYS A 153 14.25 -5.24 -8.82
N ALA A 154 13.85 -5.35 -10.08
CA ALA A 154 14.79 -5.25 -11.18
C ALA A 154 15.44 -3.86 -11.22
N ALA A 155 14.64 -2.82 -11.04
CA ALA A 155 15.16 -1.46 -11.10
C ALA A 155 16.13 -1.16 -9.96
N LEU A 156 15.94 -1.81 -8.81
CA LEU A 156 16.79 -1.58 -7.64
C LEU A 156 17.90 -2.61 -7.52
N GLY A 157 17.96 -3.57 -8.43
CA GLY A 157 18.99 -4.61 -8.36
C GLY A 157 18.81 -5.57 -7.21
N VAL A 158 17.56 -5.80 -6.79
CA VAL A 158 17.25 -6.69 -5.67
C VAL A 158 16.72 -8.00 -6.21
N ALA A 159 17.15 -9.09 -5.62
CA ALA A 159 16.74 -10.42 -6.07
C ALA A 159 15.30 -10.77 -5.64
#